data_d96073742e7a9d47d0dee354901d5020
#
_entry.id   d96073742e7a9d47d0dee354901d5020
#
_cell.length_a   1.000
_cell.length_b   1.000
_cell.length_c   1.000
_cell.angle_alpha   90.00
_cell.angle_beta   90.00
_cell.angle_gamma   90.00
#
_symmetry.space_group_name_H-M   'P 1'
#
loop_
_entity.id
_entity.type
_entity.pdbx_description
1 polymer ?
#
loop_
_entity_poly.entity_id
_entity_poly.type
_entity_poly.pdbx_seq_one_letter_code
_entity_poly.pdbx_strand_id
1 'polypeptide(L)'
;MNINNQIYTQEKFISLLIKYIKEYHKMFPLLPLRAEYWESRLNDVLNDCDYETDWTPGSHKVGADIELYNDGHTIRISVKGGSLKNKTSDDPAIQISSCRTTSYKTIEEKKQYLGDGKDHEDVVISLAYVKPLKKDSFTHKYIYSIFETPNFKEMNWVIKNMTKKGPNYHVENSEYSPLISSSQSDQLWYKMPFSKMLYQKEIILD
;
A
#
# COMPACT_ATOMS: atom_id res chain seq x y z
N MET A 1 0.89 -18.58 -8.97
CA MET A 1 0.07 -17.37 -8.85
C MET A 1 -1.28 -17.83 -8.30
N ASN A 2 -1.69 -17.36 -7.14
CA ASN A 2 -2.95 -17.78 -6.53
C ASN A 2 -4.10 -17.19 -7.37
N ILE A 3 -5.22 -17.91 -7.52
CA ILE A 3 -6.40 -17.52 -8.32
C ILE A 3 -6.85 -16.09 -7.94
N ASN A 4 -6.73 -15.74 -6.66
CA ASN A 4 -7.09 -14.42 -6.13
C ASN A 4 -6.30 -13.25 -6.76
N ASN A 5 -5.08 -13.47 -7.25
CA ASN A 5 -4.26 -12.41 -7.86
C ASN A 5 -4.60 -12.15 -9.34
N GLN A 6 -5.33 -13.07 -9.98
CA GLN A 6 -5.72 -12.92 -11.38
C GLN A 6 -6.76 -11.80 -11.57
N ILE A 7 -7.64 -11.57 -10.59
CA ILE A 7 -8.69 -10.54 -10.63
C ILE A 7 -8.07 -9.16 -10.92
N TYR A 8 -7.05 -8.80 -10.17
CA TYR A 8 -6.45 -7.45 -10.19
C TYR A 8 -5.50 -7.20 -11.38
N THR A 9 -5.22 -8.23 -12.16
CA THR A 9 -4.34 -8.15 -13.35
C THR A 9 -5.10 -8.27 -14.67
N GLN A 10 -6.41 -8.53 -14.62
CA GLN A 10 -7.26 -8.63 -15.80
C GLN A 10 -7.29 -7.32 -16.60
N GLU A 11 -7.37 -7.41 -17.89
CA GLU A 11 -7.39 -6.25 -18.79
C GLU A 11 -8.59 -5.33 -18.51
N LYS A 12 -9.78 -5.89 -18.27
CA LYS A 12 -10.98 -5.12 -17.86
C LYS A 12 -10.71 -4.28 -16.62
N PHE A 13 -10.15 -4.91 -15.56
CA PHE A 13 -9.81 -4.24 -14.31
C PHE A 13 -8.81 -3.10 -14.53
N ILE A 14 -7.72 -3.37 -15.20
CA ILE A 14 -6.66 -2.37 -15.46
C ILE A 14 -7.19 -1.21 -16.32
N SER A 15 -8.04 -1.50 -17.32
CA SER A 15 -8.63 -0.46 -18.18
C SER A 15 -9.57 0.45 -17.39
N LEU A 16 -10.40 -0.10 -16.51
CA LEU A 16 -11.27 0.67 -15.61
C LEU A 16 -10.47 1.49 -14.62
N LEU A 17 -9.43 0.90 -14.02
CA LEU A 17 -8.52 1.60 -13.13
C LEU A 17 -7.92 2.85 -13.80
N ILE A 18 -7.37 2.70 -14.99
CA ILE A 18 -6.81 3.82 -15.76
C ILE A 18 -7.89 4.86 -16.06
N LYS A 19 -9.09 4.44 -16.45
CA LYS A 19 -10.23 5.34 -16.69
C LYS A 19 -10.53 6.19 -15.45
N TYR A 20 -10.69 5.59 -14.27
CA TYR A 20 -11.00 6.32 -13.03
C TYR A 20 -9.87 7.27 -12.58
N ILE A 21 -8.61 6.87 -12.76
CA ILE A 21 -7.48 7.77 -12.49
C ILE A 21 -7.50 8.97 -13.45
N LYS A 22 -7.79 8.74 -14.73
CA LYS A 22 -7.94 9.83 -15.73
C LYS A 22 -9.09 10.78 -15.37
N GLU A 23 -10.23 10.25 -14.94
CA GLU A 23 -11.38 11.07 -14.52
C GLU A 23 -11.05 11.94 -13.30
N TYR A 24 -10.31 11.41 -12.32
CA TYR A 24 -9.80 12.22 -11.22
C TYR A 24 -8.94 13.38 -11.72
N HIS A 25 -8.01 13.15 -12.63
CA HIS A 25 -7.12 14.20 -13.14
C HIS A 25 -7.81 15.21 -14.07
N LYS A 26 -8.95 14.90 -14.66
CA LYS A 26 -9.79 15.90 -15.32
C LYS A 26 -10.34 16.94 -14.33
N MET A 27 -10.66 16.52 -13.10
CA MET A 27 -11.14 17.41 -12.05
C MET A 27 -10.00 18.08 -11.28
N PHE A 28 -8.89 17.38 -11.09
CA PHE A 28 -7.75 17.81 -10.29
C PHE A 28 -6.41 17.66 -11.05
N PRO A 29 -6.19 18.43 -12.12
CA PRO A 29 -5.09 18.20 -13.06
C PRO A 29 -3.70 18.36 -12.47
N LEU A 30 -3.55 19.03 -11.32
CA LEU A 30 -2.24 19.29 -10.71
C LEU A 30 -2.01 18.47 -9.42
N LEU A 31 -3.02 17.75 -8.95
CA LEU A 31 -2.94 17.04 -7.67
C LEU A 31 -2.76 15.53 -7.87
N PRO A 32 -1.78 14.89 -7.20
CA PRO A 32 -1.70 13.45 -7.20
C PRO A 32 -2.94 12.85 -6.52
N LEU A 33 -3.34 11.66 -6.95
CA LEU A 33 -4.44 10.93 -6.34
C LEU A 33 -4.10 10.64 -4.87
N ARG A 34 -4.98 11.08 -3.96
CA ARG A 34 -4.83 10.87 -2.51
C ARG A 34 -5.30 9.47 -2.11
N ALA A 35 -4.81 9.00 -0.97
CA ALA A 35 -5.12 7.66 -0.46
C ALA A 35 -6.63 7.41 -0.32
N GLU A 36 -7.38 8.36 0.24
CA GLU A 36 -8.83 8.22 0.45
C GLU A 36 -9.60 8.08 -0.89
N TYR A 37 -9.16 8.80 -1.92
CA TYR A 37 -9.73 8.65 -3.26
C TYR A 37 -9.30 7.36 -3.93
N TRP A 38 -8.08 6.89 -3.64
CA TRP A 38 -7.58 5.64 -4.18
C TRP A 38 -8.41 4.45 -3.67
N GLU A 39 -8.71 4.38 -2.40
CA GLU A 39 -9.59 3.36 -1.82
C GLU A 39 -10.97 3.34 -2.51
N SER A 40 -11.62 4.51 -2.62
CA SER A 40 -12.91 4.64 -3.31
C SER A 40 -12.83 4.18 -4.75
N ARG A 41 -11.81 4.61 -5.50
CA ARG A 41 -11.69 4.24 -6.92
C ARG A 41 -11.41 2.76 -7.12
N LEU A 42 -10.63 2.14 -6.24
CA LEU A 42 -10.40 0.70 -6.28
C LEU A 42 -11.71 -0.07 -6.02
N ASN A 43 -12.51 0.37 -5.06
CA ASN A 43 -13.82 -0.22 -4.79
C ASN A 43 -14.75 -0.09 -6.00
N ASP A 44 -14.82 1.10 -6.64
CA ASP A 44 -15.61 1.30 -7.85
C ASP A 44 -15.17 0.37 -8.99
N VAL A 45 -13.86 0.19 -9.20
CA VAL A 45 -13.31 -0.73 -10.22
C VAL A 45 -13.72 -2.17 -9.95
N LEU A 46 -13.69 -2.62 -8.68
CA LEU A 46 -14.09 -3.97 -8.31
C LEU A 46 -15.58 -4.19 -8.60
N ASN A 47 -16.44 -3.25 -8.21
CA ASN A 47 -17.88 -3.32 -8.47
C ASN A 47 -18.19 -3.30 -9.98
N ASP A 48 -17.50 -2.47 -10.77
CA ASP A 48 -17.65 -2.44 -12.24
C ASP A 48 -17.09 -3.70 -12.94
N CYS A 49 -16.31 -4.49 -12.20
CA CYS A 49 -15.88 -5.83 -12.60
C CYS A 49 -16.82 -6.94 -12.12
N ASP A 50 -17.99 -6.59 -11.60
CA ASP A 50 -19.04 -7.49 -11.11
C ASP A 50 -18.64 -8.26 -9.83
N TYR A 51 -17.71 -7.73 -9.03
CA TYR A 51 -17.37 -8.28 -7.74
C TYR A 51 -18.18 -7.61 -6.62
N GLU A 52 -18.64 -8.40 -5.67
CA GLU A 52 -19.27 -7.91 -4.44
C GLU A 52 -18.19 -7.50 -3.44
N THR A 53 -18.33 -6.28 -2.86
CA THR A 53 -17.36 -5.74 -1.90
C THR A 53 -18.06 -5.18 -0.67
N ASP A 54 -17.40 -5.29 0.50
CA ASP A 54 -17.72 -4.48 1.69
C ASP A 54 -16.63 -3.41 1.88
N TRP A 55 -17.03 -2.17 1.66
CA TRP A 55 -16.19 -1.00 1.85
C TRP A 55 -17.01 0.13 2.46
N THR A 56 -16.49 0.77 3.49
CA THR A 56 -17.12 1.92 4.15
C THR A 56 -16.15 3.09 4.16
N PRO A 57 -16.49 4.24 3.55
CA PRO A 57 -15.63 5.41 3.52
C PRO A 57 -15.22 5.87 4.92
N GLY A 58 -13.90 6.06 5.13
CA GLY A 58 -13.37 6.56 6.40
C GLY A 58 -13.49 5.59 7.56
N SER A 59 -13.92 4.36 7.34
CA SER A 59 -13.87 3.34 8.37
C SER A 59 -12.40 2.99 8.65
N HIS A 60 -12.00 3.13 9.89
CA HIS A 60 -10.73 2.56 10.36
C HIS A 60 -11.00 1.13 10.84
N LYS A 61 -11.58 0.28 9.97
CA LYS A 61 -11.70 -1.15 10.27
C LYS A 61 -10.31 -1.70 10.50
N VAL A 62 -10.19 -2.52 11.53
CA VAL A 62 -8.95 -3.23 11.80
C VAL A 62 -8.77 -4.29 10.70
N GLY A 63 -7.65 -4.27 10.00
CA GLY A 63 -7.24 -5.28 9.05
C GLY A 63 -7.32 -4.87 7.59
N ALA A 64 -8.50 -4.90 6.98
CA ALA A 64 -8.66 -4.63 5.56
C ALA A 64 -9.34 -3.29 5.28
N ASP A 65 -8.94 -2.62 4.20
CA ASP A 65 -9.60 -1.43 3.71
C ASP A 65 -10.84 -1.80 2.87
N ILE A 66 -10.78 -2.93 2.13
CA ILE A 66 -11.88 -3.50 1.33
C ILE A 66 -11.93 -5.01 1.58
N GLU A 67 -13.13 -5.55 1.80
CA GLU A 67 -13.39 -6.99 1.72
C GLU A 67 -14.07 -7.32 0.40
N LEU A 68 -13.50 -8.26 -0.34
CA LEU A 68 -14.01 -8.73 -1.63
C LEU A 68 -14.57 -10.14 -1.45
N TYR A 69 -15.79 -10.36 -1.91
CA TYR A 69 -16.44 -11.67 -1.88
C TYR A 69 -16.35 -12.33 -3.27
N ASN A 70 -15.71 -13.49 -3.33
CA ASN A 70 -15.55 -14.23 -4.57
C ASN A 70 -15.63 -15.75 -4.32
N ASP A 71 -16.56 -16.42 -4.99
CA ASP A 71 -16.74 -17.88 -4.95
C ASP A 71 -16.81 -18.47 -3.51
N GLY A 72 -17.52 -17.77 -2.60
CA GLY A 72 -17.66 -18.18 -1.21
C GLY A 72 -16.44 -17.90 -0.33
N HIS A 73 -15.43 -17.21 -0.84
CA HIS A 73 -14.26 -16.77 -0.11
C HIS A 73 -14.28 -15.25 0.09
N THR A 74 -13.82 -14.81 1.25
CA THR A 74 -13.58 -13.39 1.52
C THR A 74 -12.10 -13.11 1.34
N ILE A 75 -11.77 -12.12 0.50
CA ILE A 75 -10.41 -11.65 0.27
C ILE A 75 -10.28 -10.27 0.90
N ARG A 76 -9.36 -10.11 1.83
CA ARG A 76 -9.09 -8.87 2.54
C ARG A 76 -8.00 -8.07 1.83
N ILE A 77 -8.36 -6.91 1.33
CA ILE A 77 -7.50 -6.03 0.55
C ILE A 77 -7.07 -4.84 1.40
N SER A 78 -5.77 -4.66 1.55
CA SER A 78 -5.22 -3.41 2.10
C SER A 78 -4.86 -2.47 0.96
N VAL A 79 -5.42 -1.27 0.97
CA VAL A 79 -5.26 -0.27 -0.08
C VAL A 79 -4.27 0.78 0.35
N LYS A 80 -3.16 0.93 -0.37
CA LYS A 80 -2.08 1.83 0.03
C LYS A 80 -1.71 2.81 -1.07
N GLY A 81 -1.59 4.07 -0.67
CA GLY A 81 -0.79 5.02 -1.43
C GLY A 81 0.70 4.79 -1.18
N GLY A 82 1.54 5.23 -2.11
CA GLY A 82 2.98 5.08 -1.92
C GLY A 82 3.79 6.12 -2.69
N SER A 83 5.10 6.05 -2.53
CA SER A 83 6.04 6.86 -3.30
C SER A 83 7.22 6.02 -3.80
N LEU A 84 7.58 6.20 -5.06
CA LEU A 84 8.74 5.52 -5.64
C LEU A 84 10.04 6.01 -5.01
N LYS A 85 10.86 5.06 -4.56
CA LYS A 85 12.21 5.25 -3.99
C LYS A 85 13.23 4.51 -4.84
N ASN A 86 14.50 4.88 -4.65
CA ASN A 86 15.63 4.22 -5.33
C ASN A 86 15.44 4.12 -6.85
N LYS A 87 14.96 5.20 -7.48
CA LYS A 87 14.58 5.26 -8.91
C LYS A 87 15.68 4.83 -9.87
N THR A 88 16.95 4.96 -9.48
CA THR A 88 18.15 4.64 -10.28
C THR A 88 18.80 3.32 -9.88
N SER A 89 18.23 2.60 -8.93
CA SER A 89 18.69 1.28 -8.52
C SER A 89 18.19 0.22 -9.50
N ASP A 90 18.89 -0.90 -9.60
CA ASP A 90 18.48 -2.07 -10.39
C ASP A 90 17.19 -2.68 -9.85
N ASP A 91 16.89 -2.46 -8.56
CA ASP A 91 15.63 -2.87 -7.92
C ASP A 91 14.98 -1.65 -7.22
N PRO A 92 14.20 -0.85 -7.92
CA PRO A 92 13.42 0.23 -7.33
C PRO A 92 12.42 -0.31 -6.30
N ALA A 93 11.97 0.56 -5.39
CA ALA A 93 11.03 0.15 -4.34
C ALA A 93 9.92 1.18 -4.15
N ILE A 94 8.75 0.74 -3.69
CA ILE A 94 7.67 1.62 -3.24
C ILE A 94 7.75 1.75 -1.72
N GLN A 95 7.82 2.97 -1.21
CA GLN A 95 7.67 3.24 0.22
C GLN A 95 6.20 3.29 0.58
N ILE A 96 5.81 2.46 1.52
CA ILE A 96 4.46 2.28 2.03
C ILE A 96 4.38 2.78 3.47
N SER A 97 3.28 3.45 3.80
CA SER A 97 2.81 3.68 5.16
C SER A 97 1.77 2.61 5.48
N SER A 98 2.05 1.77 6.46
CA SER A 98 1.17 0.66 6.84
C SER A 98 0.28 1.00 8.05
N CYS A 99 0.41 0.28 9.14
CA CYS A 99 -0.41 0.43 10.33
C CYS A 99 0.23 1.31 11.40
N ARG A 100 -0.55 1.72 12.39
CA ARG A 100 -0.08 2.39 13.60
C ARG A 100 -0.02 1.40 14.75
N THR A 101 1.08 1.45 15.50
CA THR A 101 1.31 0.57 16.67
C THR A 101 1.27 1.34 17.99
N THR A 102 0.56 2.46 18.04
CA THR A 102 0.52 3.40 19.20
C THR A 102 -0.04 2.77 20.46
N SER A 103 -0.96 1.83 20.32
CA SER A 103 -1.58 1.13 21.46
C SER A 103 -0.62 0.16 22.16
N TYR A 104 0.49 -0.20 21.53
CA TYR A 104 1.48 -1.15 22.00
C TYR A 104 2.70 -0.42 22.52
N LYS A 105 3.15 -0.74 23.75
CA LYS A 105 4.20 0.02 24.45
C LYS A 105 5.59 -0.52 24.20
N THR A 106 5.74 -1.83 24.16
CA THR A 106 7.03 -2.50 23.95
C THR A 106 7.20 -2.93 22.49
N ILE A 107 8.43 -3.20 22.08
CA ILE A 107 8.69 -3.71 20.73
C ILE A 107 8.13 -5.14 20.57
N GLU A 108 8.11 -5.91 21.62
CA GLU A 108 7.55 -7.26 21.64
C GLU A 108 6.05 -7.24 21.39
N GLU A 109 5.31 -6.34 22.05
CA GLU A 109 3.87 -6.14 21.79
C GLU A 109 3.62 -5.67 20.37
N LYS A 110 4.46 -4.75 19.84
CA LYS A 110 4.36 -4.28 18.45
C LYS A 110 4.62 -5.41 17.46
N LYS A 111 5.65 -6.24 17.69
CA LYS A 111 5.93 -7.44 16.89
C LYS A 111 4.76 -8.41 16.90
N GLN A 112 4.19 -8.67 18.07
CA GLN A 112 3.03 -9.53 18.23
C GLN A 112 1.86 -9.03 17.39
N TYR A 113 1.53 -7.74 17.50
CA TYR A 113 0.48 -7.11 16.70
C TYR A 113 0.74 -7.24 15.19
N LEU A 114 1.96 -6.97 14.74
CA LEU A 114 2.35 -7.06 13.33
C LEU A 114 2.31 -8.49 12.77
N GLY A 115 2.26 -9.51 13.65
CA GLY A 115 2.28 -10.91 13.27
C GLY A 115 1.02 -11.73 13.56
N ASP A 116 0.04 -11.20 14.30
CA ASP A 116 -1.08 -11.99 14.84
C ASP A 116 -2.20 -12.30 13.85
N GLY A 117 -2.07 -11.96 12.59
CA GLY A 117 -3.05 -12.34 11.58
C GLY A 117 -4.48 -11.79 11.78
N LYS A 118 -4.80 -11.17 12.91
CA LYS A 118 -6.11 -10.55 13.16
C LYS A 118 -6.38 -9.37 12.24
N ASP A 119 -5.28 -8.76 11.80
CA ASP A 119 -5.24 -7.58 10.94
C ASP A 119 -4.54 -7.88 9.62
N HIS A 120 -4.36 -9.17 9.28
CA HIS A 120 -3.73 -9.54 8.02
C HIS A 120 -4.69 -9.33 6.87
N GLU A 121 -4.27 -8.48 5.99
CA GLU A 121 -4.72 -8.47 4.61
C GLU A 121 -4.18 -9.70 3.86
N ASP A 122 -4.99 -10.23 2.95
CA ASP A 122 -4.58 -11.31 2.05
C ASP A 122 -3.74 -10.75 0.91
N VAL A 123 -3.92 -9.47 0.58
CA VAL A 123 -3.19 -8.78 -0.48
C VAL A 123 -3.13 -7.26 -0.21
N VAL A 124 -2.01 -6.67 -0.56
CA VAL A 124 -1.86 -5.21 -0.63
C VAL A 124 -1.95 -4.76 -2.08
N ILE A 125 -2.84 -3.81 -2.37
CA ILE A 125 -2.93 -3.14 -3.65
C ILE A 125 -2.50 -1.70 -3.49
N SER A 126 -1.44 -1.30 -4.18
CA SER A 126 -0.83 0.00 -4.01
C SER A 126 -0.84 0.80 -5.31
N LEU A 127 -1.05 2.12 -5.16
CA LEU A 127 -0.86 3.08 -6.24
C LEU A 127 0.16 4.13 -5.78
N ALA A 128 1.39 4.01 -6.26
CA ALA A 128 2.47 4.92 -5.89
C ALA A 128 2.63 6.03 -6.92
N TYR A 129 2.56 7.28 -6.45
CA TYR A 129 2.83 8.44 -7.29
C TYR A 129 4.33 8.60 -7.55
N VAL A 130 4.69 8.77 -8.81
CA VAL A 130 6.06 9.06 -9.24
C VAL A 130 6.22 10.56 -9.43
N LYS A 131 6.84 11.24 -8.48
CA LYS A 131 7.08 12.68 -8.60
C LYS A 131 7.83 13.00 -9.89
N PRO A 132 7.34 13.93 -10.73
CA PRO A 132 8.04 14.38 -11.91
C PRO A 132 9.38 15.03 -11.54
N LEU A 133 10.37 14.91 -12.40
CA LEU A 133 11.69 15.54 -12.20
C LEU A 133 11.66 17.05 -12.37
N LYS A 134 10.74 17.56 -13.21
CA LYS A 134 10.50 18.98 -13.44
C LYS A 134 9.11 19.36 -12.94
N LYS A 135 8.98 20.53 -12.29
CA LYS A 135 7.69 21.02 -11.76
C LYS A 135 6.64 21.30 -12.83
N ASP A 136 7.08 21.56 -14.05
CA ASP A 136 6.20 21.98 -15.17
C ASP A 136 5.72 20.81 -16.03
N SER A 137 5.95 19.56 -15.59
CA SER A 137 5.43 18.39 -16.29
C SER A 137 4.00 18.10 -15.84
N PHE A 138 3.04 18.23 -16.74
CA PHE A 138 1.63 17.88 -16.51
C PHE A 138 1.37 16.35 -16.60
N THR A 139 2.38 15.58 -16.95
CA THR A 139 2.27 14.11 -17.04
C THR A 139 2.26 13.50 -15.65
N HIS A 140 1.16 12.85 -15.30
CA HIS A 140 1.08 12.06 -14.08
C HIS A 140 1.53 10.62 -14.34
N LYS A 141 2.41 10.14 -13.48
CA LYS A 141 2.93 8.78 -13.53
C LYS A 141 2.66 8.07 -12.22
N TYR A 142 2.12 6.86 -12.31
CA TYR A 142 1.86 5.98 -11.17
C TYR A 142 2.48 4.61 -11.39
N ILE A 143 2.82 3.96 -10.29
CA ILE A 143 3.11 2.53 -10.26
C ILE A 143 1.96 1.84 -9.52
N TYR A 144 1.17 1.10 -10.25
CA TYR A 144 0.19 0.16 -9.70
C TYR A 144 0.91 -1.12 -9.34
N SER A 145 0.71 -1.64 -8.13
CA SER A 145 1.39 -2.86 -7.69
C SER A 145 0.55 -3.70 -6.73
N ILE A 146 0.83 -5.01 -6.76
CA ILE A 146 0.19 -6.03 -5.93
C ILE A 146 1.28 -6.81 -5.23
N PHE A 147 1.16 -7.00 -3.91
CA PHE A 147 2.12 -7.76 -3.11
C PHE A 147 1.49 -8.24 -1.80
N GLU A 148 2.18 -9.16 -1.12
CA GLU A 148 1.86 -9.59 0.23
C GLU A 148 2.67 -8.78 1.24
N THR A 149 2.07 -8.51 2.41
CA THR A 149 2.78 -7.84 3.50
C THR A 149 3.91 -8.72 4.02
N PRO A 150 5.13 -8.19 4.17
CA PRO A 150 6.23 -8.96 4.75
C PRO A 150 5.94 -9.41 6.18
N ASN A 151 6.45 -10.57 6.57
CA ASN A 151 6.33 -11.04 7.95
C ASN A 151 7.26 -10.23 8.88
N PHE A 152 6.73 -9.14 9.42
CA PHE A 152 7.47 -8.25 10.31
C PHE A 152 7.70 -8.82 11.71
N LYS A 153 6.93 -9.82 12.15
CA LYS A 153 7.07 -10.45 13.47
C LYS A 153 8.42 -11.15 13.62
N GLU A 154 8.84 -11.87 12.59
CA GLU A 154 10.06 -12.68 12.63
C GLU A 154 11.34 -11.83 12.41
N MET A 155 11.20 -10.54 12.16
CA MET A 155 12.35 -9.67 11.93
C MET A 155 13.03 -9.25 13.25
N ASN A 156 14.35 -9.04 13.17
CA ASN A 156 15.15 -8.57 14.31
C ASN A 156 15.07 -7.04 14.41
N TRP A 157 14.15 -6.56 15.23
CA TRP A 157 13.95 -5.14 15.48
C TRP A 157 14.94 -4.59 16.51
N VAL A 158 15.58 -3.49 16.20
CA VAL A 158 16.50 -2.76 17.08
C VAL A 158 16.13 -1.29 17.17
N ILE A 159 16.57 -0.63 18.24
CA ILE A 159 16.38 0.82 18.40
C ILE A 159 17.31 1.53 17.42
N LYS A 160 16.73 2.29 16.48
CA LYS A 160 17.48 3.13 15.56
C LYS A 160 18.01 4.40 16.25
N ASN A 161 17.14 5.07 16.96
CA ASN A 161 17.44 6.30 17.71
C ASN A 161 16.31 6.63 18.66
N MET A 162 16.60 7.47 19.66
CA MET A 162 15.59 8.04 20.58
C MET A 162 15.10 9.38 20.06
N THR A 163 13.79 9.62 20.22
CA THR A 163 13.14 10.91 19.93
C THR A 163 12.47 11.44 21.22
N LYS A 164 11.98 12.68 21.20
CA LYS A 164 11.17 13.24 22.30
C LYS A 164 9.87 12.46 22.56
N LYS A 165 9.39 11.70 21.57
CA LYS A 165 8.16 10.90 21.65
C LYS A 165 8.39 9.41 21.92
N GLY A 166 9.66 8.99 22.01
CA GLY A 166 10.05 7.61 22.27
C GLY A 166 11.04 7.05 21.23
N PRO A 167 11.35 5.75 21.30
CA PRO A 167 12.27 5.11 20.38
C PRO A 167 11.66 4.93 18.98
N ASN A 168 12.50 5.13 17.97
CA ASN A 168 12.24 4.59 16.63
C ASN A 168 12.87 3.20 16.55
N TYR A 169 12.15 2.25 15.96
CA TYR A 169 12.65 0.89 15.74
C TYR A 169 12.84 0.63 14.24
N HIS A 170 13.88 -0.11 13.90
CA HIS A 170 14.13 -0.55 12.53
C HIS A 170 14.69 -1.97 12.51
N VAL A 171 14.79 -2.56 11.33
CA VAL A 171 15.48 -3.84 11.11
C VAL A 171 16.71 -3.57 10.26
N GLU A 172 17.87 -3.97 10.77
CA GLU A 172 19.14 -3.85 10.05
C GLU A 172 19.22 -4.83 8.88
N ASN A 173 19.85 -4.39 7.79
CA ASN A 173 20.09 -5.21 6.60
C ASN A 173 18.85 -5.87 5.98
N SER A 174 17.66 -5.34 6.29
CA SER A 174 16.42 -5.82 5.66
C SER A 174 16.21 -5.15 4.30
N GLU A 175 15.89 -5.97 3.29
CA GLU A 175 15.50 -5.50 1.96
C GLU A 175 14.27 -4.58 1.99
N TYR A 176 13.36 -4.78 2.96
CA TYR A 176 12.18 -3.95 3.16
C TYR A 176 12.44 -2.66 3.94
N SER A 177 13.60 -2.52 4.56
CA SER A 177 13.98 -1.36 5.40
C SER A 177 12.85 -0.89 6.32
N PRO A 178 12.20 -1.75 7.13
CA PRO A 178 11.06 -1.35 7.94
C PRO A 178 11.48 -0.41 9.06
N LEU A 179 10.58 0.54 9.37
CA LEU A 179 10.77 1.58 10.38
C LEU A 179 9.47 1.83 11.14
N ILE A 180 9.46 1.68 12.45
CA ILE A 180 8.39 2.20 13.31
C ILE A 180 8.83 3.57 13.83
N SER A 181 8.10 4.62 13.44
CA SER A 181 8.45 6.01 13.75
C SER A 181 7.59 6.58 14.84
N SER A 182 8.16 6.79 16.03
CA SER A 182 7.49 7.38 17.19
C SER A 182 7.06 8.84 16.94
N SER A 183 7.80 9.60 16.12
CA SER A 183 7.43 10.96 15.73
C SER A 183 6.16 11.03 14.88
N GLN A 184 5.78 9.93 14.27
CA GLN A 184 4.60 9.78 13.43
C GLN A 184 3.55 8.83 14.05
N SER A 185 3.36 8.89 15.36
CA SER A 185 2.39 8.05 16.09
C SER A 185 2.66 6.56 15.91
N ASP A 186 3.91 6.15 16.09
CA ASP A 186 4.37 4.77 15.94
C ASP A 186 3.92 4.12 14.61
N GLN A 187 3.92 4.91 13.55
CA GLN A 187 3.58 4.46 12.21
C GLN A 187 4.65 3.50 11.68
N LEU A 188 4.23 2.35 11.21
CA LEU A 188 5.06 1.44 10.44
C LEU A 188 5.22 1.94 9.00
N TRP A 189 6.46 2.09 8.58
CA TRP A 189 6.87 2.36 7.20
C TRP A 189 7.76 1.24 6.71
N TYR A 190 7.61 0.86 5.45
CA TYR A 190 8.54 -0.06 4.80
C TYR A 190 8.67 0.23 3.31
N LYS A 191 9.67 -0.36 2.70
CA LYS A 191 9.88 -0.33 1.25
C LYS A 191 9.55 -1.70 0.69
N MET A 192 8.73 -1.75 -0.36
CA MET A 192 8.49 -2.97 -1.11
C MET A 192 9.30 -2.93 -2.40
N PRO A 193 10.38 -3.74 -2.53
CA PRO A 193 11.17 -3.85 -3.74
C PRO A 193 10.35 -4.39 -4.91
N PHE A 194 10.63 -3.94 -6.13
CA PHE A 194 9.92 -4.41 -7.31
C PHE A 194 10.07 -5.91 -7.54
N SER A 195 11.25 -6.46 -7.24
CA SER A 195 11.54 -7.90 -7.31
C SER A 195 10.67 -8.77 -6.40
N LYS A 196 10.02 -8.18 -5.38
CA LYS A 196 9.15 -8.86 -4.40
C LYS A 196 7.67 -8.67 -4.67
N MET A 197 7.31 -7.92 -5.70
CA MET A 197 5.91 -7.72 -6.06
C MET A 197 5.37 -8.90 -6.87
N LEU A 198 4.14 -9.28 -6.61
CA LEU A 198 3.42 -10.29 -7.40
C LEU A 198 3.06 -9.75 -8.79
N TYR A 199 2.79 -8.44 -8.85
CA TYR A 199 2.49 -7.73 -10.09
C TYR A 199 2.85 -6.25 -9.96
N GLN A 200 3.26 -5.64 -11.07
CA GLN A 200 3.43 -4.20 -11.18
C GLN A 200 3.13 -3.71 -12.58
N LYS A 201 2.59 -2.51 -12.66
CA LYS A 201 2.33 -1.83 -13.93
C LYS A 201 2.53 -0.33 -13.79
N GLU A 202 3.26 0.23 -14.74
CA GLU A 202 3.36 1.68 -14.88
C GLU A 202 2.12 2.23 -15.59
N ILE A 203 1.54 3.30 -15.03
CA ILE A 203 0.42 4.06 -15.60
C ILE A 203 0.91 5.47 -15.87
N ILE A 204 0.92 5.86 -17.12
CA ILE A 204 1.26 7.21 -17.58
C ILE A 204 -0.01 7.87 -18.07
N LEU A 205 -0.26 9.09 -17.60
CA LEU A 205 -1.40 9.91 -18.01
C LEU A 205 -0.85 11.16 -18.70
N ASP A 206 -1.10 11.23 -19.97
CA ASP A 206 -0.80 12.39 -20.81
C ASP A 206 -1.92 13.44 -20.72
#